data_1c66c6e7292107cb79e96801d8a6172f
#
_entry.id   1c66c6e7292107cb79e96801d8a6172f
#
_cell.length_a   1.000
_cell.length_b   1.000
_cell.length_c   1.000
_cell.angle_alpha   90.00
_cell.angle_beta   90.00
_cell.angle_gamma   90.00
#
_symmetry.space_group_name_H-M   'P 1'
#
loop_
_entity.id
_entity.type
_entity.pdbx_description
1 polymer ?
#
loop_
_entity_poly.entity_id
_entity_poly.type
_entity_poly.pdbx_seq_one_letter_code
_entity_poly.pdbx_strand_id
1 'polypeptide(L)'
;MITIFEDSTALNFEPISLTRPVFDIRYGSFTLYERLKDLCNNKITAFYVRDSLKEFVQRKHLNSLLSYEETSNQVWLNGRVIWTKDLIDRITSSKKSVFVTEDNLVALNLPNDNSVIVNLIKDFSRESIPEGIVVHELKVEKINYLWDILSNIKNIVIGEQKESNGSFKKYKNIVIDESEGPVIIQDNVVIEPFTYLKGPLIIDVGSKILSHSRIQNSIIGPGCKIGGEVSGTIFQGWSNKGHYGFLGDSFVGEWVNFGAGATNSNLKNNYKSVLVNVNNNIIDTNSLFIGLFIGDHSKISIGSQINTGTNIGVGCSILAQTFPDTHIPSFSFYNNGNIKKINIGKFIDTTKIVKDRRNQFLDEKEINLLKKIHKSSLIS
;
A
#
# COMPACT_ATOMS: atom_id res chain seq x y z
N MET A 1 -6.33 18.78 -18.11
CA MET A 1 -5.80 18.66 -16.74
C MET A 1 -6.64 17.64 -15.97
N ILE A 2 -6.03 16.86 -15.12
CA ILE A 2 -6.67 15.73 -14.43
C ILE A 2 -6.41 15.85 -12.92
N THR A 3 -7.44 15.65 -12.12
CA THR A 3 -7.35 15.53 -10.66
C THR A 3 -7.51 14.07 -10.26
N ILE A 4 -6.69 13.56 -9.35
CA ILE A 4 -6.91 12.26 -8.69
C ILE A 4 -7.58 12.50 -7.34
N PHE A 5 -8.58 11.70 -7.01
CA PHE A 5 -9.27 11.82 -5.73
C PHE A 5 -9.29 10.51 -4.93
N GLU A 6 -9.33 10.66 -3.60
CA GLU A 6 -9.72 9.61 -2.65
C GLU A 6 -11.19 9.80 -2.27
N ASP A 7 -11.94 8.72 -2.22
CA ASP A 7 -13.27 8.66 -1.62
C ASP A 7 -13.21 8.16 -0.16
N SER A 8 -14.35 8.03 0.49
CA SER A 8 -14.45 7.58 1.89
C SER A 8 -13.89 6.17 2.13
N THR A 9 -13.79 5.33 1.09
CA THR A 9 -13.25 3.97 1.19
C THR A 9 -11.74 3.93 1.38
N ALA A 10 -11.02 5.05 1.24
CA ALA A 10 -9.58 5.14 1.51
C ALA A 10 -9.19 4.66 2.92
N LEU A 11 -10.10 4.72 3.90
CA LEU A 11 -9.88 4.22 5.25
C LEU A 11 -9.88 2.70 5.35
N ASN A 12 -10.41 1.99 4.35
CA ASN A 12 -10.38 0.53 4.28
C ASN A 12 -8.96 -0.03 4.02
N PHE A 13 -8.00 0.83 3.68
CA PHE A 13 -6.62 0.46 3.43
C PHE A 13 -5.71 0.71 4.64
N GLU A 14 -6.28 0.97 5.82
CA GLU A 14 -5.51 1.02 7.05
C GLU A 14 -4.86 -0.35 7.36
N PRO A 15 -3.61 -0.35 7.85
CA PRO A 15 -2.85 0.78 8.37
C PRO A 15 -2.00 1.52 7.32
N ILE A 16 -1.95 1.04 6.08
CA ILE A 16 -1.07 1.56 5.03
C ILE A 16 -1.51 2.97 4.58
N SER A 17 -2.82 3.18 4.44
CA SER A 17 -3.35 4.48 4.02
C SER A 17 -3.24 5.59 5.07
N LEU A 18 -2.85 5.29 6.31
CA LEU A 18 -2.65 6.33 7.33
C LEU A 18 -1.52 7.30 6.97
N THR A 19 -0.48 6.82 6.30
CA THR A 19 0.73 7.60 5.95
C THR A 19 0.79 7.99 4.48
N ARG A 20 -0.17 7.58 3.66
CA ARG A 20 -0.21 7.87 2.22
C ARG A 20 -1.63 7.81 1.68
N PRO A 21 -1.94 8.49 0.57
CA PRO A 21 -3.20 8.28 -0.13
C PRO A 21 -3.26 6.89 -0.77
N VAL A 22 -4.49 6.40 -1.04
CA VAL A 22 -4.67 5.05 -1.61
C VAL A 22 -3.96 4.87 -2.94
N PHE A 23 -3.86 5.91 -3.75
CA PHE A 23 -3.17 5.84 -5.04
C PHE A 23 -1.64 5.74 -4.93
N ASP A 24 -1.05 5.96 -3.75
CA ASP A 24 0.37 5.72 -3.46
C ASP A 24 0.65 4.33 -2.88
N ILE A 25 -0.36 3.47 -2.84
CA ILE A 25 -0.19 2.07 -2.46
C ILE A 25 0.43 1.29 -3.62
N ARG A 26 1.35 0.39 -3.30
CA ARG A 26 2.06 -0.43 -4.27
C ARG A 26 1.13 -1.44 -4.94
N TYR A 27 1.24 -1.48 -6.27
CA TYR A 27 0.53 -2.40 -7.14
C TYR A 27 1.49 -2.88 -8.23
N GLY A 28 2.28 -3.90 -7.94
CA GLY A 28 3.38 -4.34 -8.79
C GLY A 28 4.68 -3.54 -8.58
N SER A 29 5.41 -3.30 -9.63
CA SER A 29 6.63 -2.47 -9.63
C SER A 29 6.34 -1.00 -9.34
N PHE A 30 5.10 -0.57 -9.54
CA PHE A 30 4.65 0.82 -9.43
C PHE A 30 3.60 0.98 -8.33
N THR A 31 3.34 2.22 -7.93
CA THR A 31 2.13 2.59 -7.20
C THR A 31 0.96 2.78 -8.18
N LEU A 32 -0.27 2.79 -7.68
CA LEU A 32 -1.44 3.10 -8.52
C LEU A 32 -1.31 4.48 -9.20
N TYR A 33 -0.73 5.45 -8.47
CA TYR A 33 -0.45 6.78 -9.03
C TYR A 33 0.55 6.75 -10.18
N GLU A 34 1.67 6.05 -10.03
CA GLU A 34 2.70 5.99 -11.07
C GLU A 34 2.14 5.37 -12.36
N ARG A 35 1.33 4.32 -12.24
CA ARG A 35 0.61 3.71 -13.37
C ARG A 35 -0.35 4.70 -14.04
N LEU A 36 -1.15 5.38 -13.24
CA LEU A 36 -2.12 6.35 -13.77
C LEU A 36 -1.42 7.55 -14.41
N LYS A 37 -0.33 8.02 -13.82
CA LYS A 37 0.48 9.13 -14.34
C LYS A 37 1.02 8.83 -15.74
N ASP A 38 1.51 7.63 -15.97
CA ASP A 38 1.98 7.19 -17.28
C ASP A 38 0.84 7.14 -18.30
N LEU A 39 -0.28 6.49 -17.96
CA LEU A 39 -1.48 6.43 -18.80
C LEU A 39 -2.04 7.82 -19.16
N CYS A 40 -1.92 8.80 -18.27
CA CYS A 40 -2.36 10.18 -18.47
C CYS A 40 -1.31 11.06 -19.19
N ASN A 41 -0.19 10.50 -19.66
CA ASN A 41 0.90 11.27 -20.26
C ASN A 41 1.35 12.48 -19.39
N ASN A 42 1.49 12.27 -18.09
CA ASN A 42 1.86 13.29 -17.11
C ASN A 42 0.90 14.50 -17.01
N LYS A 43 -0.37 14.37 -17.41
CA LYS A 43 -1.38 15.44 -17.35
C LYS A 43 -2.09 15.57 -16.00
N ILE A 44 -1.68 14.81 -14.98
CA ILE A 44 -2.20 14.93 -13.62
C ILE A 44 -1.65 16.22 -13.01
N THR A 45 -2.54 17.07 -12.52
CA THR A 45 -2.20 18.43 -12.06
C THR A 45 -2.71 18.75 -10.66
N ALA A 46 -3.60 17.94 -10.10
CA ALA A 46 -4.11 18.16 -8.75
C ALA A 46 -4.47 16.85 -8.04
N PHE A 47 -4.61 16.94 -6.72
CA PHE A 47 -5.08 15.85 -5.86
C PHE A 47 -6.15 16.35 -4.90
N TYR A 48 -7.16 15.50 -4.70
CA TYR A 48 -8.12 15.64 -3.62
C TYR A 48 -7.93 14.48 -2.64
N VAL A 49 -7.46 14.78 -1.45
CA VAL A 49 -7.14 13.79 -0.42
C VAL A 49 -7.64 14.27 0.94
N ARG A 50 -7.68 13.35 1.90
CA ARG A 50 -8.00 13.66 3.30
C ARG A 50 -7.10 14.76 3.84
N ASP A 51 -7.66 15.63 4.70
CA ASP A 51 -6.96 16.80 5.24
C ASP A 51 -5.63 16.47 5.93
N SER A 52 -5.57 15.31 6.58
CA SER A 52 -4.33 14.85 7.24
C SER A 52 -3.16 14.65 6.27
N LEU A 53 -3.44 14.34 5.01
CA LEU A 53 -2.45 14.01 3.99
C LEU A 53 -2.08 15.19 3.07
N LYS A 54 -2.85 16.27 3.03
CA LYS A 54 -2.68 17.37 2.08
C LYS A 54 -1.23 17.88 1.99
N GLU A 55 -0.64 18.27 3.12
CA GLU A 55 0.74 18.79 3.15
C GLU A 55 1.78 17.77 2.68
N PHE A 56 1.58 16.49 3.05
CA PHE A 56 2.47 15.40 2.67
C PHE A 56 2.39 15.12 1.17
N VAL A 57 1.19 15.05 0.60
CA VAL A 57 0.95 14.82 -0.81
C VAL A 57 1.50 15.95 -1.67
N GLN A 58 1.24 17.21 -1.29
CA GLN A 58 1.83 18.37 -1.94
C GLN A 58 3.34 18.31 -2.03
N ARG A 59 4.02 17.84 -0.98
CA ARG A 59 5.47 17.68 -0.98
C ARG A 59 5.94 16.49 -1.82
N LYS A 60 5.29 15.33 -1.69
CA LYS A 60 5.71 14.10 -2.36
C LYS A 60 5.57 14.18 -3.88
N HIS A 61 4.54 14.84 -4.35
CA HIS A 61 4.22 15.00 -5.76
C HIS A 61 4.56 16.40 -6.29
N LEU A 62 5.64 16.99 -5.75
CA LEU A 62 6.15 18.32 -6.11
C LEU A 62 6.37 18.46 -7.61
N ASN A 63 6.03 19.58 -8.08
CA ASN A 63 6.42 20.38 -9.25
C ASN A 63 5.27 20.82 -10.15
N SER A 64 4.00 20.60 -9.81
CA SER A 64 2.91 21.11 -10.64
C SER A 64 1.53 21.11 -9.99
N LEU A 65 1.42 20.85 -8.68
CA LEU A 65 0.10 20.55 -8.13
C LEU A 65 -0.46 21.76 -7.41
N LEU A 66 -1.34 22.40 -8.13
CA LEU A 66 -2.30 23.36 -7.57
C LEU A 66 -3.24 22.61 -6.62
N SER A 67 -3.75 23.25 -5.59
CA SER A 67 -4.89 22.71 -4.86
C SER A 67 -6.05 22.52 -5.85
N TYR A 68 -6.93 21.54 -5.59
CA TYR A 68 -8.11 21.36 -6.44
C TYR A 68 -8.99 22.63 -6.53
N GLU A 69 -8.90 23.53 -5.55
CA GLU A 69 -9.59 24.82 -5.49
C GLU A 69 -9.04 25.83 -6.49
N GLU A 70 -7.78 25.69 -6.89
CA GLU A 70 -7.07 26.58 -7.81
C GLU A 70 -7.10 26.09 -9.26
N THR A 71 -7.67 24.91 -9.51
CA THR A 71 -7.69 24.29 -10.84
C THR A 71 -9.06 24.40 -11.50
N SER A 72 -9.06 24.71 -12.78
CA SER A 72 -10.21 24.54 -13.68
C SER A 72 -10.29 23.09 -14.22
N ASN A 73 -9.82 22.12 -13.46
CA ASN A 73 -9.79 20.73 -13.90
C ASN A 73 -11.20 20.20 -14.07
N GLN A 74 -11.46 19.64 -15.25
CA GLN A 74 -12.75 19.05 -15.58
C GLN A 74 -12.82 17.55 -15.29
N VAL A 75 -11.68 16.87 -15.35
CA VAL A 75 -11.60 15.40 -15.20
C VAL A 75 -11.05 15.02 -13.84
N TRP A 76 -11.81 14.18 -13.13
CA TRP A 76 -11.45 13.66 -11.82
C TRP A 76 -11.52 12.14 -11.85
N LEU A 77 -10.45 11.47 -11.41
CA LEU A 77 -10.30 10.03 -11.46
C LEU A 77 -10.12 9.47 -10.05
N ASN A 78 -10.88 8.42 -9.72
CA ASN A 78 -10.75 7.74 -8.43
C ASN A 78 -9.42 7.00 -8.35
N GLY A 79 -8.64 7.28 -7.31
CA GLY A 79 -7.28 6.77 -7.13
C GLY A 79 -7.16 5.28 -6.81
N ARG A 80 -8.26 4.57 -6.55
CA ARG A 80 -8.29 3.12 -6.27
C ARG A 80 -8.79 2.25 -7.43
N VAL A 81 -9.09 2.88 -8.56
CA VAL A 81 -9.51 2.18 -9.78
C VAL A 81 -8.28 1.77 -10.58
N ILE A 82 -8.31 0.57 -11.16
CA ILE A 82 -7.29 0.10 -12.09
C ILE A 82 -7.62 0.64 -13.48
N TRP A 83 -6.89 1.67 -13.86
CA TRP A 83 -7.13 2.42 -15.08
C TRP A 83 -6.51 1.75 -16.31
N THR A 84 -7.21 1.87 -17.44
CA THR A 84 -6.69 1.60 -18.77
C THR A 84 -6.72 2.86 -19.63
N LYS A 85 -5.92 2.89 -20.68
CA LYS A 85 -5.88 4.03 -21.59
C LYS A 85 -7.26 4.32 -22.21
N ASP A 86 -7.96 3.29 -22.64
CA ASP A 86 -9.29 3.40 -23.27
C ASP A 86 -10.34 4.00 -22.31
N LEU A 87 -10.31 3.60 -21.03
CA LEU A 87 -11.19 4.20 -20.01
C LEU A 87 -10.92 5.69 -19.83
N ILE A 88 -9.65 6.09 -19.74
CA ILE A 88 -9.25 7.49 -19.58
C ILE A 88 -9.67 8.31 -20.80
N ASP A 89 -9.45 7.80 -22.00
CA ASP A 89 -9.83 8.48 -23.25
C ASP A 89 -11.35 8.62 -23.37
N ARG A 90 -12.11 7.61 -22.97
CA ARG A 90 -13.58 7.69 -22.89
C ARG A 90 -14.06 8.76 -21.91
N ILE A 91 -13.48 8.84 -20.71
CA ILE A 91 -13.85 9.83 -19.71
C ILE A 91 -13.49 11.23 -20.17
N THR A 92 -12.29 11.43 -20.73
CA THR A 92 -11.83 12.75 -21.17
C THR A 92 -12.63 13.30 -22.36
N SER A 93 -13.18 12.43 -23.20
CA SER A 93 -14.02 12.83 -24.34
C SER A 93 -15.47 13.13 -23.98
N SER A 94 -15.99 12.60 -22.87
CA SER A 94 -17.38 12.75 -22.43
C SER A 94 -17.53 13.97 -21.53
N LYS A 95 -18.21 15.01 -21.98
CA LYS A 95 -18.45 16.24 -21.20
C LYS A 95 -19.71 16.13 -20.33
N LYS A 96 -19.76 16.86 -19.20
CA LYS A 96 -20.89 16.90 -18.27
C LYS A 96 -21.34 15.50 -17.84
N SER A 97 -20.38 14.67 -17.45
CA SER A 97 -20.63 13.25 -17.19
C SER A 97 -20.11 12.82 -15.83
N VAL A 98 -20.86 11.92 -15.21
CA VAL A 98 -20.48 11.15 -14.01
C VAL A 98 -20.38 9.68 -14.40
N PHE A 99 -19.29 9.04 -13.97
CA PHE A 99 -19.01 7.63 -14.25
C PHE A 99 -19.08 6.83 -12.97
N VAL A 100 -19.86 5.79 -12.97
CA VAL A 100 -20.15 4.97 -11.80
C VAL A 100 -19.97 3.49 -12.08
N THR A 101 -19.76 2.70 -11.05
CA THR A 101 -19.84 1.24 -11.08
C THR A 101 -20.58 0.80 -9.84
N GLU A 102 -21.73 0.10 -10.00
CA GLU A 102 -22.63 -0.18 -8.87
C GLU A 102 -22.97 1.13 -8.13
N ASP A 103 -22.73 1.20 -6.82
CA ASP A 103 -22.94 2.38 -5.99
C ASP A 103 -21.64 3.15 -5.69
N ASN A 104 -20.64 3.08 -6.59
CA ASN A 104 -19.36 3.76 -6.39
C ASN A 104 -19.08 4.77 -7.49
N LEU A 105 -18.55 5.92 -7.08
CA LEU A 105 -18.05 6.94 -7.98
C LEU A 105 -16.70 6.52 -8.56
N VAL A 106 -16.62 6.44 -9.88
CA VAL A 106 -15.41 6.07 -10.62
C VAL A 106 -14.67 7.30 -11.12
N ALA A 107 -15.39 8.18 -11.81
CA ALA A 107 -14.80 9.41 -12.37
C ALA A 107 -15.85 10.49 -12.59
N LEU A 108 -15.37 11.71 -12.79
CA LEU A 108 -16.17 12.89 -13.11
C LEU A 108 -15.51 13.65 -14.27
N ASN A 109 -16.32 14.14 -15.18
CA ASN A 109 -15.91 15.14 -16.17
C ASN A 109 -16.95 16.27 -16.17
N LEU A 110 -16.82 17.17 -15.19
CA LEU A 110 -17.74 18.27 -14.95
C LEU A 110 -17.01 19.59 -15.09
N PRO A 111 -17.54 20.55 -15.85
CA PRO A 111 -16.92 21.87 -15.97
C PRO A 111 -17.17 22.72 -14.73
N ASN A 112 -16.11 23.27 -14.16
CA ASN A 112 -16.07 24.41 -13.22
C ASN A 112 -17.05 24.39 -12.01
N ASP A 113 -17.43 23.20 -11.53
CA ASP A 113 -18.29 23.08 -10.35
C ASP A 113 -17.64 22.25 -9.26
N ASN A 114 -16.56 22.79 -8.69
CA ASN A 114 -15.79 22.10 -7.66
C ASN A 114 -16.62 21.78 -6.40
N SER A 115 -17.65 22.57 -6.10
CA SER A 115 -18.51 22.34 -4.93
C SER A 115 -19.36 21.07 -5.11
N VAL A 116 -19.99 20.91 -6.26
CA VAL A 116 -20.74 19.69 -6.60
C VAL A 116 -19.83 18.49 -6.65
N ILE A 117 -18.66 18.61 -7.27
CA ILE A 117 -17.67 17.52 -7.37
C ILE A 117 -17.24 17.04 -5.97
N VAL A 118 -16.87 17.97 -5.09
CA VAL A 118 -16.41 17.63 -3.72
C VAL A 118 -17.54 16.98 -2.91
N ASN A 119 -18.77 17.43 -3.05
CA ASN A 119 -19.92 16.81 -2.37
C ASN A 119 -20.13 15.38 -2.86
N LEU A 120 -20.09 15.15 -4.18
CA LEU A 120 -20.18 13.79 -4.76
C LEU A 120 -19.05 12.86 -4.30
N ILE A 121 -17.83 13.37 -4.12
CA ILE A 121 -16.71 12.56 -3.65
C ILE A 121 -16.85 12.18 -2.17
N LYS A 122 -17.35 13.11 -1.35
CA LYS A 122 -17.47 12.91 0.10
C LYS A 122 -18.58 11.94 0.49
N ASP A 123 -19.72 12.06 -0.16
CA ASP A 123 -20.93 11.29 0.16
C ASP A 123 -21.70 11.00 -1.13
N PHE A 124 -21.21 9.99 -1.85
CA PHE A 124 -21.77 9.63 -3.13
C PHE A 124 -23.08 8.85 -2.97
N SER A 125 -24.14 9.40 -3.56
CA SER A 125 -25.34 8.64 -3.92
C SER A 125 -25.79 9.01 -5.34
N ARG A 126 -26.52 8.12 -6.00
CA ARG A 126 -27.02 8.40 -7.36
C ARG A 126 -28.01 9.57 -7.37
N GLU A 127 -28.77 9.73 -6.31
CA GLU A 127 -29.75 10.80 -6.13
C GLU A 127 -29.09 12.17 -5.93
N SER A 128 -27.83 12.18 -5.50
CA SER A 128 -27.06 13.43 -5.31
C SER A 128 -26.49 14.00 -6.61
N ILE A 129 -26.64 13.28 -7.74
CA ILE A 129 -26.17 13.74 -9.05
C ILE A 129 -27.15 14.82 -9.56
N PRO A 130 -26.68 16.04 -9.86
CA PRO A 130 -27.55 17.12 -10.35
C PRO A 130 -28.22 16.77 -11.69
N GLU A 131 -29.41 17.34 -11.91
CA GLU A 131 -30.11 17.22 -13.18
C GLU A 131 -29.28 17.75 -14.37
N GLY A 132 -29.44 17.11 -15.53
CA GLY A 132 -28.73 17.49 -16.77
C GLY A 132 -27.29 16.97 -16.85
N ILE A 133 -26.86 16.15 -15.90
CA ILE A 133 -25.58 15.42 -15.96
C ILE A 133 -25.84 14.00 -16.49
N VAL A 134 -25.01 13.57 -17.46
CA VAL A 134 -25.09 12.24 -18.04
C VAL A 134 -24.39 11.23 -17.12
N VAL A 135 -25.08 10.15 -16.76
CA VAL A 135 -24.53 9.08 -15.94
C VAL A 135 -24.11 7.91 -16.82
N HIS A 136 -22.87 7.47 -16.69
CA HIS A 136 -22.34 6.30 -17.41
C HIS A 136 -22.01 5.18 -16.44
N GLU A 137 -22.58 4.00 -16.67
CA GLU A 137 -22.14 2.76 -16.02
C GLU A 137 -20.84 2.26 -16.64
N LEU A 138 -19.88 1.94 -15.82
CA LEU A 138 -18.61 1.34 -16.22
C LEU A 138 -18.40 0.01 -15.51
N LYS A 139 -17.83 -0.95 -16.23
CA LYS A 139 -17.21 -2.13 -15.62
C LYS A 139 -15.74 -1.83 -15.42
N VAL A 140 -15.32 -1.64 -14.18
CA VAL A 140 -13.93 -1.34 -13.83
C VAL A 140 -13.47 -2.25 -12.71
N GLU A 141 -12.21 -2.61 -12.73
CA GLU A 141 -11.55 -3.22 -11.60
C GLU A 141 -11.24 -2.12 -10.57
N LYS A 142 -11.70 -2.31 -9.35
CA LYS A 142 -11.45 -1.40 -8.22
C LYS A 142 -10.92 -2.19 -7.04
N ILE A 143 -10.05 -1.56 -6.28
CA ILE A 143 -9.50 -2.11 -5.04
C ILE A 143 -10.31 -1.53 -3.87
N ASN A 144 -10.80 -2.36 -2.98
CA ASN A 144 -11.57 -1.94 -1.81
C ASN A 144 -10.80 -2.15 -0.50
N TYR A 145 -9.86 -3.10 -0.49
CA TYR A 145 -9.06 -3.49 0.67
C TYR A 145 -7.64 -3.90 0.24
N LEU A 146 -6.71 -3.96 1.18
CA LEU A 146 -5.33 -4.43 0.91
C LEU A 146 -5.27 -5.88 0.44
N TRP A 147 -6.18 -6.74 0.90
CA TRP A 147 -6.21 -8.14 0.47
C TRP A 147 -6.70 -8.35 -0.97
N ASP A 148 -7.40 -7.37 -1.56
CA ASP A 148 -7.72 -7.41 -2.99
C ASP A 148 -6.45 -7.35 -3.84
N ILE A 149 -5.43 -6.59 -3.37
CA ILE A 149 -4.13 -6.54 -4.04
C ILE A 149 -3.37 -7.85 -3.83
N LEU A 150 -3.38 -8.41 -2.62
CA LEU A 150 -2.71 -9.69 -2.31
C LEU A 150 -3.25 -10.82 -3.17
N SER A 151 -4.58 -10.93 -3.29
CA SER A 151 -5.23 -11.98 -4.10
C SER A 151 -4.92 -11.85 -5.59
N ASN A 152 -4.48 -10.67 -6.05
CA ASN A 152 -4.23 -10.38 -7.46
C ASN A 152 -2.74 -10.34 -7.85
N ILE A 153 -1.82 -10.68 -6.94
CA ILE A 153 -0.35 -10.63 -7.18
C ILE A 153 0.02 -11.31 -8.50
N LYS A 154 -0.53 -12.50 -8.77
CA LYS A 154 -0.22 -13.24 -9.98
C LYS A 154 -0.55 -12.46 -11.25
N ASN A 155 -1.74 -11.90 -11.35
CA ASN A 155 -2.18 -11.13 -12.52
C ASN A 155 -1.38 -9.82 -12.65
N ILE A 156 -1.09 -9.17 -11.54
CA ILE A 156 -0.28 -7.94 -11.49
C ILE A 156 1.11 -8.22 -12.09
N VAL A 157 1.80 -9.26 -11.61
CA VAL A 157 3.16 -9.58 -12.04
C VAL A 157 3.21 -10.07 -13.50
N ILE A 158 2.24 -10.89 -13.92
CA ILE A 158 2.14 -11.33 -15.33
C ILE A 158 1.90 -10.13 -16.25
N GLY A 159 1.09 -9.16 -15.83
CA GLY A 159 0.82 -7.94 -16.60
C GLY A 159 2.06 -7.06 -16.83
N GLU A 160 3.10 -7.18 -15.99
CA GLU A 160 4.35 -6.42 -16.08
C GLU A 160 5.50 -7.15 -16.79
N GLN A 161 5.27 -8.36 -17.28
CA GLN A 161 6.33 -9.21 -17.88
C GLN A 161 7.09 -8.55 -19.03
N LYS A 162 6.53 -7.55 -19.69
CA LYS A 162 7.13 -6.89 -20.86
C LYS A 162 8.38 -6.06 -20.55
N GLU A 163 8.64 -5.77 -19.28
CA GLU A 163 9.70 -4.83 -18.86
C GLU A 163 10.91 -5.51 -18.19
N SER A 164 10.94 -6.84 -18.06
CA SER A 164 12.07 -7.51 -17.42
C SER A 164 13.28 -7.59 -18.35
N ASN A 165 14.21 -6.66 -18.21
CA ASN A 165 15.52 -6.67 -18.90
C ASN A 165 16.62 -7.35 -18.09
N GLY A 166 16.31 -8.07 -17.03
CA GLY A 166 17.27 -8.65 -16.11
C GLY A 166 17.93 -9.92 -16.62
N SER A 167 19.20 -9.85 -17.00
CA SER A 167 20.00 -11.07 -17.15
C SER A 167 20.30 -11.67 -15.77
N PHE A 168 19.70 -12.82 -15.45
CA PHE A 168 19.97 -13.57 -14.20
C PHE A 168 21.40 -14.14 -14.13
N LYS A 169 22.15 -14.11 -15.24
CA LYS A 169 23.52 -14.65 -15.35
C LYS A 169 24.53 -14.04 -14.37
N LYS A 170 24.27 -12.84 -13.87
CA LYS A 170 25.12 -12.18 -12.87
C LYS A 170 25.03 -12.79 -11.46
N TYR A 171 23.96 -13.55 -11.16
CA TYR A 171 23.76 -14.15 -9.86
C TYR A 171 24.29 -15.58 -9.84
N LYS A 172 25.09 -15.95 -8.81
CA LYS A 172 25.70 -17.28 -8.67
C LYS A 172 25.04 -18.07 -7.56
N ASN A 173 24.90 -19.38 -7.76
CA ASN A 173 24.35 -20.31 -6.78
C ASN A 173 22.95 -19.91 -6.29
N ILE A 174 22.10 -19.45 -7.20
CA ILE A 174 20.66 -19.20 -6.94
C ILE A 174 19.83 -20.11 -7.83
N VAL A 175 18.59 -20.39 -7.38
CA VAL A 175 17.59 -21.09 -8.19
C VAL A 175 16.46 -20.13 -8.49
N ILE A 176 16.13 -19.96 -9.78
CA ILE A 176 14.98 -19.18 -10.24
C ILE A 176 14.02 -20.15 -10.92
N ASP A 177 12.79 -20.18 -10.41
CA ASP A 177 11.71 -21.04 -10.90
C ASP A 177 10.55 -20.15 -11.41
N GLU A 178 10.37 -20.12 -12.71
CA GLU A 178 9.31 -19.35 -13.38
C GLU A 178 8.14 -20.23 -13.82
N SER A 179 8.03 -21.46 -13.29
CA SER A 179 6.98 -22.42 -13.67
C SER A 179 5.53 -21.92 -13.40
N GLU A 180 5.32 -21.03 -12.43
CA GLU A 180 4.01 -20.48 -12.07
C GLU A 180 3.82 -19.01 -12.46
N GLY A 181 4.88 -18.36 -12.95
CA GLY A 181 4.87 -16.97 -13.40
C GLY A 181 6.26 -16.36 -13.46
N PRO A 182 6.41 -15.15 -13.99
CA PRO A 182 7.71 -14.52 -14.18
C PRO A 182 8.36 -14.09 -12.85
N VAL A 183 9.69 -14.04 -12.85
CA VAL A 183 10.52 -13.42 -11.80
C VAL A 183 11.14 -12.15 -12.37
N ILE A 184 10.64 -10.99 -11.95
CA ILE A 184 11.08 -9.68 -12.40
C ILE A 184 12.06 -9.11 -11.37
N ILE A 185 13.30 -8.84 -11.78
CA ILE A 185 14.34 -8.28 -10.92
C ILE A 185 14.80 -6.96 -11.51
N GLN A 186 14.57 -5.88 -10.75
CA GLN A 186 14.92 -4.53 -11.18
C GLN A 186 16.41 -4.19 -10.96
N ASP A 187 16.79 -2.98 -11.31
CA ASP A 187 18.18 -2.52 -11.22
C ASP A 187 18.69 -2.44 -9.77
N ASN A 188 20.02 -2.60 -9.64
CA ASN A 188 20.72 -2.51 -8.35
C ASN A 188 20.21 -3.49 -7.27
N VAL A 189 19.48 -4.54 -7.64
CA VAL A 189 19.13 -5.63 -6.74
C VAL A 189 20.36 -6.50 -6.48
N VAL A 190 20.52 -6.87 -5.20
CA VAL A 190 21.57 -7.81 -4.77
C VAL A 190 20.89 -9.09 -4.29
N ILE A 191 21.27 -10.24 -4.83
CA ILE A 191 20.79 -11.56 -4.39
C ILE A 191 22.01 -12.38 -3.95
N GLU A 192 22.00 -12.76 -2.67
CA GLU A 192 23.07 -13.57 -2.10
C GLU A 192 22.91 -15.06 -2.46
N PRO A 193 23.98 -15.86 -2.45
CA PRO A 193 23.97 -17.29 -2.82
C PRO A 193 22.99 -18.12 -1.98
N PHE A 194 22.63 -19.29 -2.54
CA PHE A 194 21.73 -20.29 -1.92
C PHE A 194 20.30 -19.77 -1.71
N THR A 195 19.85 -18.90 -2.57
CA THR A 195 18.49 -18.34 -2.58
C THR A 195 17.63 -19.07 -3.61
N TYR A 196 16.38 -19.39 -3.22
CA TYR A 196 15.33 -19.89 -4.11
C TYR A 196 14.28 -18.82 -4.35
N LEU A 197 14.07 -18.47 -5.61
CA LEU A 197 13.09 -17.48 -6.06
C LEU A 197 12.09 -18.17 -6.98
N LYS A 198 10.79 -18.10 -6.63
CA LYS A 198 9.73 -18.65 -7.47
C LYS A 198 8.74 -17.57 -7.86
N GLY A 199 8.49 -17.47 -9.17
CA GLY A 199 7.46 -16.58 -9.70
C GLY A 199 6.01 -17.03 -9.38
N PRO A 200 5.05 -16.12 -9.51
CA PRO A 200 5.20 -14.72 -9.90
C PRO A 200 5.89 -13.88 -8.80
N LEU A 201 6.91 -13.11 -9.14
CA LEU A 201 7.72 -12.38 -8.17
C LEU A 201 8.28 -11.09 -8.77
N ILE A 202 8.16 -9.99 -8.03
CA ILE A 202 8.87 -8.74 -8.34
C ILE A 202 9.85 -8.44 -7.20
N ILE A 203 11.09 -8.09 -7.55
CA ILE A 203 12.10 -7.57 -6.62
C ILE A 203 12.54 -6.21 -7.18
N ASP A 204 12.12 -5.15 -6.49
CA ASP A 204 12.27 -3.78 -6.95
C ASP A 204 13.65 -3.20 -6.60
N VAL A 205 13.96 -2.05 -7.22
CA VAL A 205 15.25 -1.38 -7.25
C VAL A 205 15.91 -1.25 -5.88
N GLY A 206 17.21 -1.56 -5.82
CA GLY A 206 18.03 -1.40 -4.61
C GLY A 206 17.72 -2.35 -3.47
N SER A 207 16.82 -3.34 -3.70
CA SER A 207 16.51 -4.36 -2.70
C SER A 207 17.61 -5.41 -2.58
N LYS A 208 17.72 -6.01 -1.41
CA LYS A 208 18.69 -7.05 -1.12
C LYS A 208 18.00 -8.31 -0.61
N ILE A 209 18.24 -9.43 -1.27
CA ILE A 209 17.80 -10.77 -0.84
C ILE A 209 19.00 -11.47 -0.20
N LEU A 210 18.84 -11.86 1.04
CA LEU A 210 19.90 -12.47 1.83
C LEU A 210 20.00 -13.99 1.56
N SER A 211 21.15 -14.55 1.84
CA SER A 211 21.42 -15.98 1.60
C SER A 211 20.43 -16.90 2.32
N HIS A 212 20.21 -18.10 1.73
CA HIS A 212 19.30 -19.12 2.25
C HIS A 212 17.84 -18.67 2.35
N SER A 213 17.43 -17.74 1.50
CA SER A 213 16.03 -17.26 1.42
C SER A 213 15.21 -18.10 0.45
N ARG A 214 13.92 -18.26 0.76
CA ARG A 214 12.89 -18.79 -0.12
C ARG A 214 11.80 -17.73 -0.32
N ILE A 215 11.68 -17.19 -1.51
CA ILE A 215 10.72 -16.13 -1.81
C ILE A 215 9.87 -16.52 -3.00
N GLN A 216 8.55 -16.43 -2.85
CA GLN A 216 7.60 -16.80 -3.91
C GLN A 216 6.35 -15.94 -3.89
N ASN A 217 5.68 -15.82 -5.03
CA ASN A 217 4.37 -15.15 -5.19
C ASN A 217 4.30 -13.82 -4.42
N SER A 218 5.28 -12.92 -4.63
CA SER A 218 5.44 -11.73 -3.79
C SER A 218 5.87 -10.50 -4.59
N ILE A 219 5.64 -9.33 -4.01
CA ILE A 219 6.11 -8.05 -4.54
C ILE A 219 6.98 -7.38 -3.48
N ILE A 220 8.29 -7.35 -3.74
CA ILE A 220 9.26 -6.71 -2.86
C ILE A 220 9.53 -5.30 -3.38
N GLY A 221 8.99 -4.30 -2.71
CA GLY A 221 9.18 -2.89 -3.06
C GLY A 221 10.63 -2.40 -2.89
N PRO A 222 10.94 -1.16 -3.28
CA PRO A 222 12.31 -0.65 -3.36
C PRO A 222 13.02 -0.63 -2.00
N GLY A 223 14.34 -0.84 -2.03
CA GLY A 223 15.22 -0.70 -0.88
C GLY A 223 14.97 -1.69 0.28
N CYS A 224 14.20 -2.75 0.08
CA CYS A 224 13.95 -3.76 1.10
C CYS A 224 15.15 -4.68 1.34
N LYS A 225 15.25 -5.24 2.55
CA LYS A 225 16.20 -6.31 2.88
C LYS A 225 15.44 -7.52 3.37
N ILE A 226 15.46 -8.60 2.59
CA ILE A 226 14.59 -9.77 2.82
C ILE A 226 15.45 -11.00 3.01
N GLY A 227 15.12 -11.80 4.03
CA GLY A 227 15.71 -13.08 4.37
C GLY A 227 14.69 -14.06 4.95
N GLY A 228 15.02 -15.33 4.96
CA GLY A 228 14.14 -16.40 5.41
C GLY A 228 13.06 -16.75 4.38
N GLU A 229 11.85 -17.08 4.84
CA GLU A 229 10.76 -17.50 3.97
C GLU A 229 9.69 -16.41 3.82
N VAL A 230 9.34 -16.06 2.55
CA VAL A 230 8.33 -15.08 2.21
C VAL A 230 7.45 -15.62 1.08
N SER A 231 6.14 -15.55 1.25
CA SER A 231 5.16 -16.00 0.26
C SER A 231 3.91 -15.11 0.27
N GLY A 232 3.31 -14.85 -0.88
CA GLY A 232 2.04 -14.11 -1.00
C GLY A 232 2.08 -12.68 -0.42
N THR A 233 3.26 -12.07 -0.32
CA THR A 233 3.46 -10.86 0.48
C THR A 233 3.86 -9.67 -0.37
N ILE A 234 3.30 -8.50 -0.03
CA ILE A 234 3.67 -7.21 -0.64
C ILE A 234 4.40 -6.35 0.40
N PHE A 235 5.58 -5.87 0.05
CA PHE A 235 6.31 -4.85 0.78
C PHE A 235 6.17 -3.51 0.04
N GLN A 236 5.70 -2.49 0.73
CA GLN A 236 5.59 -1.14 0.15
C GLN A 236 6.96 -0.58 -0.24
N GLY A 237 7.97 -0.79 0.60
CA GLY A 237 9.35 -0.39 0.37
C GLY A 237 10.15 -0.23 1.67
N TRP A 238 11.46 -0.09 1.59
CA TRP A 238 12.39 0.29 2.67
C TRP A 238 12.35 -0.56 3.94
N SER A 239 11.64 -1.68 3.93
CA SER A 239 11.43 -2.54 5.09
C SER A 239 12.48 -3.64 5.19
N ASN A 240 12.65 -4.17 6.39
CA ASN A 240 13.68 -5.14 6.72
C ASN A 240 13.07 -6.37 7.41
N LYS A 241 13.12 -7.52 6.73
CA LYS A 241 12.92 -8.87 7.29
C LYS A 241 14.18 -9.68 6.99
N GLY A 242 15.30 -9.31 7.60
CA GLY A 242 16.63 -9.82 7.23
C GLY A 242 16.98 -11.20 7.77
N HIS A 243 16.12 -11.84 8.57
CA HIS A 243 16.43 -13.10 9.27
C HIS A 243 15.41 -14.18 8.97
N TYR A 244 15.65 -15.41 9.47
CA TYR A 244 14.74 -16.55 9.39
C TYR A 244 13.37 -16.23 10.01
N GLY A 245 12.37 -17.02 9.68
CA GLY A 245 10.97 -16.88 10.02
C GLY A 245 10.12 -16.79 8.76
N PHE A 246 8.87 -17.23 8.86
CA PHE A 246 7.89 -17.19 7.76
C PHE A 246 7.11 -15.88 7.76
N LEU A 247 6.91 -15.31 6.59
CA LEU A 247 5.98 -14.20 6.37
C LEU A 247 5.13 -14.51 5.14
N GLY A 248 3.83 -14.75 5.38
CA GLY A 248 2.90 -15.16 4.33
C GLY A 248 1.66 -14.28 4.23
N ASP A 249 1.16 -14.07 3.01
CA ASP A 249 -0.10 -13.41 2.64
C ASP A 249 -0.33 -12.08 3.38
N SER A 250 0.69 -11.23 3.36
CA SER A 250 0.79 -10.03 4.19
C SER A 250 1.02 -8.76 3.38
N PHE A 251 0.59 -7.62 3.91
CA PHE A 251 0.96 -6.31 3.37
C PHE A 251 1.79 -5.52 4.38
N VAL A 252 3.02 -5.19 4.00
CA VAL A 252 4.02 -4.55 4.86
C VAL A 252 4.25 -3.11 4.39
N GLY A 253 4.07 -2.16 5.28
CA GLY A 253 4.36 -0.74 5.07
C GLY A 253 5.84 -0.46 4.85
N GLU A 254 6.21 0.81 4.84
CA GLU A 254 7.60 1.26 4.75
C GLU A 254 8.26 1.32 6.13
N TRP A 255 9.60 1.12 6.16
CA TRP A 255 10.42 1.25 7.38
C TRP A 255 10.05 0.27 8.49
N VAL A 256 9.33 -0.80 8.16
CA VAL A 256 9.03 -1.89 9.09
C VAL A 256 10.28 -2.73 9.32
N ASN A 257 10.46 -3.20 10.56
CA ASN A 257 11.56 -4.11 10.88
C ASN A 257 11.06 -5.33 11.63
N PHE A 258 11.37 -6.51 11.09
CA PHE A 258 11.10 -7.79 11.74
C PHE A 258 12.38 -8.31 12.40
N GLY A 259 12.30 -8.62 13.70
CA GLY A 259 13.35 -9.30 14.44
C GLY A 259 13.55 -10.74 13.97
N ALA A 260 14.70 -11.31 14.27
CA ALA A 260 15.02 -12.70 13.93
C ALA A 260 13.97 -13.66 14.51
N GLY A 261 13.52 -14.64 13.72
CA GLY A 261 12.50 -15.59 14.13
C GLY A 261 11.07 -15.07 14.22
N ALA A 262 10.85 -13.77 13.90
CA ALA A 262 9.50 -13.27 13.79
C ALA A 262 8.77 -14.00 12.66
N THR A 263 7.59 -14.53 12.95
CA THR A 263 6.81 -15.37 12.04
C THR A 263 5.32 -15.06 12.15
N ASN A 264 4.56 -15.24 11.06
CA ASN A 264 3.11 -15.12 11.11
C ASN A 264 2.42 -16.41 10.66
N SER A 265 1.21 -16.63 11.16
CA SER A 265 0.26 -17.55 10.56
C SER A 265 -0.52 -16.86 9.46
N ASN A 266 -0.87 -17.57 8.40
CA ASN A 266 -1.71 -17.06 7.30
C ASN A 266 -2.96 -17.92 7.05
N LEU A 267 -3.11 -19.04 7.76
CA LEU A 267 -4.23 -19.95 7.66
C LEU A 267 -4.75 -20.29 9.07
N LYS A 268 -6.06 -20.22 9.26
CA LYS A 268 -6.70 -20.63 10.52
C LYS A 268 -6.79 -22.16 10.62
N ASN A 269 -6.57 -22.72 11.80
CA ASN A 269 -6.67 -24.17 12.04
C ASN A 269 -8.05 -24.77 11.73
N ASN A 270 -9.10 -23.95 11.75
CA ASN A 270 -10.47 -24.36 11.45
C ASN A 270 -10.86 -24.16 9.98
N TYR A 271 -9.92 -23.71 9.12
CA TYR A 271 -10.14 -23.48 7.69
C TYR A 271 -11.33 -22.55 7.36
N LYS A 272 -11.68 -21.64 8.26
CA LYS A 272 -12.66 -20.61 8.00
C LYS A 272 -11.99 -19.37 7.44
N SER A 273 -12.77 -18.51 6.75
CA SER A 273 -12.32 -17.21 6.28
C SER A 273 -11.71 -16.38 7.41
N VAL A 274 -10.76 -15.53 7.05
CA VAL A 274 -10.04 -14.67 8.00
C VAL A 274 -10.81 -13.38 8.20
N LEU A 275 -10.99 -12.99 9.46
CA LEU A 275 -11.55 -11.70 9.84
C LEU A 275 -10.41 -10.71 10.10
N VAL A 276 -10.54 -9.48 9.60
CA VAL A 276 -9.56 -8.40 9.83
C VAL A 276 -10.28 -7.18 10.41
N ASN A 277 -9.69 -6.57 11.43
CA ASN A 277 -10.19 -5.30 11.94
C ASN A 277 -9.56 -4.16 11.13
N VAL A 278 -10.37 -3.41 10.40
CA VAL A 278 -9.97 -2.27 9.58
C VAL A 278 -10.86 -1.09 9.93
N ASN A 279 -10.29 0.06 10.23
CA ASN A 279 -11.04 1.26 10.58
C ASN A 279 -12.11 0.99 11.66
N ASN A 280 -11.72 0.24 12.72
CA ASN A 280 -12.58 -0.21 13.82
C ASN A 280 -13.76 -1.12 13.43
N ASN A 281 -13.80 -1.64 12.21
CA ASN A 281 -14.79 -2.59 11.75
C ASN A 281 -14.15 -3.97 11.53
N ILE A 282 -14.81 -5.03 11.97
CA ILE A 282 -14.41 -6.40 11.71
C ILE A 282 -15.00 -6.82 10.35
N ILE A 283 -14.13 -7.05 9.38
CA ILE A 283 -14.51 -7.39 8.01
C ILE A 283 -14.11 -8.83 7.72
N ASP A 284 -15.03 -9.62 7.15
CA ASP A 284 -14.70 -10.92 6.60
C ASP A 284 -14.03 -10.74 5.23
N THR A 285 -12.81 -11.25 5.10
CA THR A 285 -12.04 -11.13 3.86
C THR A 285 -12.53 -12.11 2.78
N ASN A 286 -13.40 -13.03 3.11
CA ASN A 286 -13.80 -14.17 2.28
C ASN A 286 -12.59 -14.98 1.74
N SER A 287 -11.44 -14.89 2.39
CA SER A 287 -10.21 -15.57 2.03
C SER A 287 -9.75 -16.51 3.14
N LEU A 288 -9.23 -17.68 2.75
CA LEU A 288 -8.62 -18.65 3.69
C LEU A 288 -7.21 -18.23 4.09
N PHE A 289 -6.48 -17.56 3.20
CA PHE A 289 -5.08 -17.19 3.40
C PHE A 289 -4.94 -15.68 3.51
N ILE A 290 -4.78 -15.21 4.73
CA ILE A 290 -4.47 -13.82 5.09
C ILE A 290 -3.50 -13.83 6.26
N GLY A 291 -2.37 -13.18 6.10
CA GLY A 291 -1.36 -13.02 7.15
C GLY A 291 -1.59 -11.78 8.01
N LEU A 292 -0.69 -10.81 7.90
CA LEU A 292 -0.77 -9.57 8.68
C LEU A 292 -0.72 -8.32 7.78
N PHE A 293 -1.31 -7.25 8.29
CA PHE A 293 -1.20 -5.91 7.76
C PHE A 293 -0.42 -5.07 8.77
N ILE A 294 0.66 -4.41 8.35
CA ILE A 294 1.52 -3.67 9.28
C ILE A 294 1.89 -2.31 8.72
N GLY A 295 1.56 -1.27 9.48
CA GLY A 295 1.81 0.13 9.12
C GLY A 295 3.28 0.55 9.21
N ASP A 296 3.57 1.66 8.57
CA ASP A 296 4.91 2.21 8.46
C ASP A 296 5.61 2.37 9.81
N HIS A 297 6.94 2.25 9.80
CA HIS A 297 7.82 2.43 10.96
C HIS A 297 7.60 1.46 12.12
N SER A 298 6.72 0.46 12.00
CA SER A 298 6.48 -0.52 13.07
C SER A 298 7.62 -1.52 13.18
N LYS A 299 7.85 -2.02 14.39
CA LYS A 299 8.95 -2.92 14.72
C LYS A 299 8.42 -4.12 15.49
N ILE A 300 8.81 -5.31 15.05
CA ILE A 300 8.46 -6.58 15.69
C ILE A 300 9.73 -7.16 16.30
N SER A 301 9.66 -7.56 17.57
CA SER A 301 10.79 -8.14 18.29
C SER A 301 11.16 -9.52 17.77
N ILE A 302 12.35 -9.98 18.15
CA ILE A 302 12.81 -11.35 17.87
C ILE A 302 11.84 -12.39 18.43
N GLY A 303 11.65 -13.50 17.69
CA GLY A 303 10.84 -14.64 18.13
C GLY A 303 9.34 -14.39 18.22
N SER A 304 8.84 -13.22 17.79
CA SER A 304 7.41 -12.93 17.85
C SER A 304 6.60 -13.81 16.91
N GLN A 305 5.47 -14.32 17.41
CA GLN A 305 4.50 -15.10 16.65
C GLN A 305 3.24 -14.26 16.42
N ILE A 306 2.87 -14.05 15.18
CA ILE A 306 1.75 -13.21 14.78
C ILE A 306 0.61 -14.05 14.22
N ASN A 307 -0.61 -13.81 14.68
CA ASN A 307 -1.79 -14.55 14.23
C ASN A 307 -2.27 -14.11 12.84
N THR A 308 -3.05 -14.98 12.18
CA THR A 308 -3.78 -14.63 10.94
C THR A 308 -4.68 -13.42 11.14
N GLY A 309 -4.76 -12.54 10.13
CA GLY A 309 -5.64 -11.38 10.14
C GLY A 309 -5.21 -10.28 11.10
N THR A 310 -3.98 -10.32 11.60
CA THR A 310 -3.48 -9.28 12.51
C THR A 310 -3.28 -7.96 11.76
N ASN A 311 -3.82 -6.87 12.31
CA ASN A 311 -3.65 -5.51 11.81
C ASN A 311 -2.88 -4.67 12.84
N ILE A 312 -1.65 -4.25 12.48
CA ILE A 312 -0.75 -3.46 13.31
C ILE A 312 -0.64 -2.07 12.74
N GLY A 313 -0.96 -1.06 13.52
CA GLY A 313 -0.91 0.35 13.12
C GLY A 313 0.49 0.87 12.79
N VAL A 314 0.57 2.16 12.54
CA VAL A 314 1.80 2.90 12.24
C VAL A 314 2.63 3.10 13.50
N GLY A 315 3.95 2.97 13.42
CA GLY A 315 4.88 3.33 14.47
C GLY A 315 4.81 2.48 15.73
N CYS A 316 4.31 1.24 15.63
CA CYS A 316 4.21 0.32 16.75
C CYS A 316 5.56 -0.34 17.11
N SER A 317 5.70 -0.73 18.37
CA SER A 317 6.79 -1.57 18.86
C SER A 317 6.21 -2.77 19.57
N ILE A 318 6.38 -3.96 18.99
CA ILE A 318 5.75 -5.19 19.45
C ILE A 318 6.80 -6.07 20.13
N LEU A 319 6.65 -6.26 21.42
CA LEU A 319 7.40 -7.21 22.23
C LEU A 319 6.41 -8.30 22.69
N ALA A 320 6.34 -9.40 21.96
CA ALA A 320 5.39 -10.46 22.25
C ALA A 320 6.11 -11.78 22.41
N GLN A 321 5.97 -12.41 23.58
CA GLN A 321 6.38 -13.80 23.87
C GLN A 321 5.25 -14.78 23.57
N THR A 322 4.01 -14.28 23.51
CA THR A 322 2.80 -15.00 23.10
C THR A 322 2.17 -14.28 21.89
N PHE A 323 1.14 -14.87 21.30
CA PHE A 323 0.41 -14.19 20.21
C PHE A 323 -0.13 -12.83 20.68
N PRO A 324 0.23 -11.71 20.01
CA PRO A 324 -0.38 -10.44 20.32
C PRO A 324 -1.85 -10.38 19.86
N ASP A 325 -2.54 -9.36 20.31
CA ASP A 325 -3.90 -9.05 19.85
C ASP A 325 -3.91 -8.87 18.32
N THR A 326 -5.01 -9.26 17.69
CA THR A 326 -5.15 -9.17 16.22
C THR A 326 -5.38 -7.74 15.72
N HIS A 327 -5.62 -6.78 16.61
CA HIS A 327 -5.67 -5.36 16.29
C HIS A 327 -4.82 -4.56 17.28
N ILE A 328 -3.79 -3.88 16.76
CA ILE A 328 -2.89 -3.06 17.56
C ILE A 328 -2.91 -1.63 17.01
N PRO A 329 -3.44 -0.67 17.77
CA PRO A 329 -3.54 0.74 17.34
C PRO A 329 -2.17 1.36 17.04
N SER A 330 -2.16 2.37 16.19
CA SER A 330 -0.93 3.11 15.85
C SER A 330 -0.26 3.69 17.09
N PHE A 331 1.09 3.73 17.06
CA PHE A 331 1.94 4.22 18.16
C PHE A 331 1.81 3.44 19.46
N SER A 332 1.49 2.16 19.38
CA SER A 332 1.48 1.24 20.53
C SER A 332 2.87 0.71 20.83
N PHE A 333 3.30 0.82 22.07
CA PHE A 333 4.27 -0.08 22.68
C PHE A 333 3.49 -1.25 23.29
N TYR A 334 3.49 -2.38 22.57
CA TYR A 334 2.81 -3.61 23.01
C TYR A 334 3.83 -4.52 23.70
N ASN A 335 3.54 -4.89 24.95
CA ASN A 335 4.37 -5.82 25.73
C ASN A 335 3.49 -6.87 26.41
N ASN A 336 3.37 -8.07 25.79
CA ASN A 336 2.63 -9.22 26.32
C ASN A 336 1.23 -8.86 26.84
N GLY A 337 0.39 -8.21 26.03
CA GLY A 337 -0.96 -7.78 26.36
C GLY A 337 -1.07 -6.38 26.96
N ASN A 338 0.04 -5.80 27.42
CA ASN A 338 0.04 -4.44 27.92
C ASN A 338 0.35 -3.45 26.79
N ILE A 339 -0.54 -2.49 26.57
CA ILE A 339 -0.37 -1.43 25.57
C ILE A 339 -0.07 -0.10 26.27
N LYS A 340 0.98 0.59 25.80
CA LYS A 340 1.30 1.96 26.20
C LYS A 340 1.52 2.81 24.97
N LYS A 341 1.14 4.08 25.03
CA LYS A 341 1.38 5.02 23.94
C LYS A 341 2.87 5.37 23.82
N ILE A 342 3.43 5.26 22.62
CA ILE A 342 4.83 5.61 22.36
C ILE A 342 5.02 7.12 22.46
N ASN A 343 6.10 7.58 23.09
CA ASN A 343 6.46 8.99 23.12
C ASN A 343 6.85 9.45 21.72
N ILE A 344 6.13 10.44 21.19
CA ILE A 344 6.31 10.91 19.81
C ILE A 344 7.68 11.55 19.56
N GLY A 345 8.27 12.25 20.52
CA GLY A 345 9.61 12.85 20.39
C GLY A 345 10.67 11.78 20.20
N LYS A 346 10.73 10.80 21.11
CA LYS A 346 11.66 9.66 21.01
C LYS A 346 11.46 8.84 19.74
N PHE A 347 10.23 8.69 19.30
CA PHE A 347 9.89 8.00 18.04
C PHE A 347 10.47 8.73 16.82
N ILE A 348 10.27 10.05 16.74
CA ILE A 348 10.81 10.88 15.64
C ILE A 348 12.33 10.83 15.61
N ASP A 349 13.02 10.94 16.77
CA ASP A 349 14.48 10.85 16.84
C ASP A 349 14.98 9.49 16.32
N THR A 350 14.33 8.40 16.73
CA THR A 350 14.63 7.05 16.20
C THR A 350 14.38 6.96 14.70
N THR A 351 13.29 7.52 14.21
CA THR A 351 12.93 7.50 12.78
C THR A 351 13.96 8.24 11.94
N LYS A 352 14.45 9.39 12.39
CA LYS A 352 15.55 10.12 11.74
C LYS A 352 16.79 9.23 11.58
N ILE A 353 17.24 8.60 12.66
CA ILE A 353 18.41 7.70 12.64
C ILE A 353 18.21 6.54 11.66
N VAL A 354 17.01 5.94 11.64
CA VAL A 354 16.71 4.81 10.76
C VAL A 354 16.75 5.21 9.29
N LYS A 355 16.19 6.38 8.94
CA LYS A 355 16.19 6.92 7.58
C LYS A 355 17.59 7.34 7.13
N ASP A 356 18.34 8.04 7.98
CA ASP A 356 19.72 8.47 7.70
C ASP A 356 20.65 7.30 7.38
N ARG A 357 20.50 6.15 8.06
CA ARG A 357 21.25 4.91 7.75
C ARG A 357 20.99 4.34 6.35
N ARG A 358 19.97 4.82 5.66
CA ARG A 358 19.60 4.45 4.31
C ARG A 358 19.71 5.62 3.33
N ASN A 359 20.40 6.70 3.71
CA ASN A 359 20.53 7.93 2.95
C ASN A 359 19.16 8.52 2.55
N GLN A 360 18.17 8.38 3.45
CA GLN A 360 16.83 8.94 3.28
C GLN A 360 16.61 10.02 4.35
N PHE A 361 15.85 11.04 3.98
CA PHE A 361 15.62 12.19 4.85
C PHE A 361 14.20 12.16 5.43
N LEU A 362 14.07 12.49 6.73
CA LEU A 362 12.79 12.71 7.40
C LEU A 362 12.54 14.21 7.49
N ASP A 363 11.63 14.74 6.70
CA ASP A 363 11.33 16.17 6.69
C ASP A 363 10.16 16.55 7.61
N GLU A 364 9.93 17.87 7.74
CA GLU A 364 8.92 18.41 8.64
C GLU A 364 7.48 18.02 8.27
N LYS A 365 7.14 17.87 6.98
CA LYS A 365 5.78 17.50 6.58
C LYS A 365 5.47 16.05 6.93
N GLU A 366 6.44 15.16 6.77
CA GLU A 366 6.35 13.77 7.23
C GLU A 366 6.28 13.71 8.78
N ILE A 367 7.09 14.50 9.47
CA ILE A 367 7.04 14.62 10.95
C ILE A 367 5.65 15.10 11.40
N ASN A 368 5.08 16.10 10.74
CA ASN A 368 3.76 16.64 11.07
C ASN A 368 2.65 15.60 10.83
N LEU A 369 2.73 14.83 9.74
CA LEU A 369 1.81 13.73 9.48
C LEU A 369 1.87 12.67 10.60
N LEU A 370 3.09 12.23 10.98
CA LEU A 370 3.28 11.26 12.06
C LEU A 370 2.75 11.79 13.40
N LYS A 371 2.92 13.08 13.70
CA LYS A 371 2.34 13.72 14.89
C LYS A 371 0.81 13.76 14.83
N LYS A 372 0.21 14.03 13.67
CA LYS A 372 -1.25 14.00 13.48
C LYS A 372 -1.80 12.59 13.75
N ILE A 373 -1.18 11.55 13.16
CA ILE A 373 -1.59 10.15 13.38
C ILE A 373 -1.41 9.76 14.86
N HIS A 374 -0.31 10.15 15.48
CA HIS A 374 -0.09 9.90 16.92
C HIS A 374 -1.17 10.56 17.79
N LYS A 375 -1.58 11.79 17.47
CA LYS A 375 -2.62 12.49 18.22
C LYS A 375 -3.98 11.81 18.09
N SER A 376 -4.33 11.29 16.91
CA SER A 376 -5.60 10.61 16.65
C SER A 376 -5.64 9.14 17.10
N SER A 377 -4.47 8.53 17.42
CA SER A 377 -4.43 7.14 17.90
C SER A 377 -5.14 6.98 19.24
N LEU A 378 -6.08 6.01 19.29
CA LEU A 378 -6.96 5.73 20.44
C LEU A 378 -6.25 4.88 21.51
N ILE A 379 -5.14 5.34 22.05
CA ILE A 379 -4.46 4.70 23.18
C ILE A 379 -4.58 5.67 24.35
N SER A 380 -5.32 5.25 25.37
CA SER A 380 -5.44 5.98 26.64
C SER A 380 -4.16 5.94 27.46
#